data_a9c2424e9493e9a3da429183de310934
#
_entry.id   a9c2424e9493e9a3da429183de310934
#
_cell.length_a   1.000
_cell.length_b   1.000
_cell.length_c   1.000
_cell.angle_alpha   90.00
_cell.angle_beta   90.00
_cell.angle_gamma   90.00
#
_symmetry.space_group_name_H-M   'P 1'
#
loop_
_entity.id
_entity.type
_entity.pdbx_description
1 polymer ?
#
loop_
_entity_poly.entity_id
_entity_poly.type
_entity_poly.pdbx_seq_one_letter_code
_entity_poly.pdbx_strand_id
1 'polypeptide(L)'
;MIYLDHAATTPVPKAVADAMYTVLTEQYANPNAQYPFGQEMRRSVEDWRAVIAKAVGCEANQLFFTSCGTEGDNWAIRAACWQNRHVGRHIVTTAVEHHAVLNCCQQLEQEGWEVTTILPDQNGDISAESVLAAVRPDTALVSVMMVNNELGSIYPIADIAKGLKAVNEKTLLHTDAVQGFLKVPFSAKALGADFIAISGHKIGAPKGIGALYIGPRVRNPRPLLPGGGQEMGLRSGTEATAQIAGFAKAVELRWDHLEDKLHHMAEVKAYAVEKLSAIPDLHIIGDGKAPHVLSVSMAGWPSQNVVNDLGSQGICISAGSACHHGKSSQVVSALGLPKRVAAGVIRLSFGPETTFAEIDACAEALRNHHDHRMPML
;
A
#
# COMPACT_ATOMS: atom_id res chain seq x y z
N MET A 1 5.61 -23.12 9.90
CA MET A 1 6.09 -21.85 9.30
C MET A 1 5.25 -20.74 9.90
N ILE A 2 5.88 -19.77 10.52
CA ILE A 2 5.24 -18.58 11.10
C ILE A 2 5.43 -17.43 10.11
N TYR A 3 4.32 -16.82 9.65
CA TYR A 3 4.37 -15.80 8.62
C TYR A 3 3.94 -14.44 9.15
N LEU A 4 4.92 -13.59 9.46
CA LEU A 4 4.74 -12.23 9.99
C LEU A 4 5.22 -11.16 8.99
N ASP A 5 4.99 -11.40 7.68
CA ASP A 5 5.36 -10.47 6.60
C ASP A 5 4.19 -10.13 5.65
N HIS A 6 2.99 -9.96 6.23
CA HIS A 6 1.76 -9.65 5.49
C HIS A 6 1.79 -8.29 4.76
N ALA A 7 2.68 -7.37 5.18
CA ALA A 7 2.87 -6.11 4.46
C ALA A 7 3.68 -6.28 3.16
N ALA A 8 4.48 -7.35 3.01
CA ALA A 8 5.16 -7.67 1.75
C ALA A 8 4.20 -8.34 0.76
N THR A 9 3.47 -9.37 1.18
CA THR A 9 2.40 -10.05 0.43
C THR A 9 1.57 -10.90 1.38
N THR A 10 0.40 -11.33 0.96
CA THR A 10 -0.46 -12.21 1.74
C THR A 10 -0.66 -13.56 1.04
N PRO A 11 -0.88 -14.66 1.78
CA PRO A 11 -1.32 -15.90 1.18
C PRO A 11 -2.68 -15.71 0.51
N VAL A 12 -2.90 -16.45 -0.57
CA VAL A 12 -4.19 -16.48 -1.28
C VAL A 12 -5.06 -17.55 -0.63
N PRO A 13 -6.23 -17.20 -0.06
CA PRO A 13 -7.16 -18.19 0.50
C PRO A 13 -7.64 -19.18 -0.57
N LYS A 14 -7.91 -20.43 -0.16
CA LYS A 14 -8.39 -21.47 -1.08
C LYS A 14 -9.63 -21.04 -1.86
N ALA A 15 -10.59 -20.40 -1.22
CA ALA A 15 -11.81 -19.92 -1.90
C ALA A 15 -11.53 -18.89 -3.00
N VAL A 16 -10.47 -18.07 -2.85
CA VAL A 16 -10.02 -17.15 -3.91
C VAL A 16 -9.40 -17.93 -5.06
N ALA A 17 -8.54 -18.91 -4.77
CA ALA A 17 -7.93 -19.75 -5.78
C ALA A 17 -8.97 -20.58 -6.55
N ASP A 18 -9.99 -21.12 -5.87
CA ASP A 18 -11.10 -21.87 -6.50
C ASP A 18 -11.92 -20.97 -7.42
N ALA A 19 -12.22 -19.73 -7.03
CA ALA A 19 -12.93 -18.77 -7.90
C ALA A 19 -12.11 -18.47 -9.17
N MET A 20 -10.80 -18.28 -9.03
CA MET A 20 -9.91 -18.08 -10.18
C MET A 20 -9.86 -19.33 -11.08
N TYR A 21 -9.78 -20.52 -10.49
CA TYR A 21 -9.75 -21.77 -11.24
C TYR A 21 -10.99 -21.93 -12.11
N THR A 22 -12.18 -21.66 -11.58
CA THR A 22 -13.44 -21.70 -12.33
C THR A 22 -13.41 -20.75 -13.53
N VAL A 23 -12.91 -19.53 -13.36
CA VAL A 23 -12.81 -18.56 -14.45
C VAL A 23 -11.79 -19.01 -15.52
N LEU A 24 -10.66 -19.58 -15.09
CA LEU A 24 -9.63 -20.05 -16.03
C LEU A 24 -10.07 -21.25 -16.86
N THR A 25 -10.91 -22.14 -16.33
CA THR A 25 -11.23 -23.43 -16.94
C THR A 25 -12.64 -23.50 -17.54
N GLU A 26 -13.59 -22.75 -16.98
CA GLU A 26 -15.00 -22.86 -17.34
C GLU A 26 -15.56 -21.54 -17.90
N GLN A 27 -15.11 -20.38 -17.38
CA GLN A 27 -15.65 -19.06 -17.72
C GLN A 27 -14.60 -18.20 -18.45
N TYR A 28 -13.85 -18.77 -19.35
CA TYR A 28 -12.67 -18.18 -20.01
C TYR A 28 -12.95 -17.22 -21.18
N ALA A 29 -14.21 -16.87 -21.44
CA ALA A 29 -14.55 -16.04 -22.60
C ALA A 29 -13.90 -14.65 -22.51
N ASN A 30 -13.55 -14.09 -23.68
CA ASN A 30 -13.13 -12.70 -23.76
C ASN A 30 -14.35 -11.78 -23.52
N PRO A 31 -14.31 -10.86 -22.54
CA PRO A 31 -15.42 -9.95 -22.24
C PRO A 31 -15.82 -9.03 -23.41
N ASN A 32 -14.92 -8.83 -24.38
CA ASN A 32 -15.18 -7.99 -25.55
C ASN A 32 -15.84 -8.76 -26.72
N ALA A 33 -16.01 -10.09 -26.59
CA ALA A 33 -16.67 -10.87 -27.60
C ALA A 33 -18.19 -10.61 -27.60
N GLN A 34 -18.81 -10.62 -28.82
CA GLN A 34 -20.22 -10.29 -28.97
C GLN A 34 -21.17 -11.49 -28.80
N TYR A 35 -20.66 -12.72 -28.77
CA TYR A 35 -21.46 -13.89 -28.51
C TYR A 35 -21.87 -13.98 -27.03
N PRO A 36 -22.95 -14.75 -26.69
CA PRO A 36 -23.52 -14.77 -25.34
C PRO A 36 -22.51 -15.07 -24.24
N PHE A 37 -21.58 -16.00 -24.46
CA PHE A 37 -20.57 -16.37 -23.49
C PHE A 37 -19.61 -15.18 -23.15
N GLY A 38 -19.24 -14.36 -24.16
CA GLY A 38 -18.44 -13.14 -23.89
C GLY A 38 -19.24 -12.04 -23.16
N GLN A 39 -20.53 -11.91 -23.51
CA GLN A 39 -21.42 -10.96 -22.84
C GLN A 39 -21.66 -11.33 -21.36
N GLU A 40 -21.75 -12.63 -21.07
CA GLU A 40 -21.84 -13.13 -19.69
C GLU A 40 -20.59 -12.82 -18.90
N MET A 41 -19.40 -13.07 -19.48
CA MET A 41 -18.12 -12.69 -18.84
C MET A 41 -18.02 -11.18 -18.59
N ARG A 42 -18.50 -10.36 -19.54
CA ARG A 42 -18.54 -8.89 -19.33
C ARG A 42 -19.39 -8.53 -18.13
N ARG A 43 -20.58 -9.12 -17.97
CA ARG A 43 -21.43 -8.90 -16.80
C ARG A 43 -20.71 -9.30 -15.51
N SER A 44 -20.07 -10.47 -15.51
CA SER A 44 -19.28 -10.93 -14.36
C SER A 44 -18.15 -9.95 -13.97
N VAL A 45 -17.43 -9.42 -14.96
CA VAL A 45 -16.38 -8.40 -14.70
C VAL A 45 -16.98 -7.14 -14.06
N GLU A 46 -18.13 -6.67 -14.54
CA GLU A 46 -18.79 -5.48 -13.94
C GLU A 46 -19.34 -5.77 -12.55
N ASP A 47 -19.87 -6.97 -12.27
CA ASP A 47 -20.31 -7.39 -10.95
C ASP A 47 -19.12 -7.41 -9.96
N TRP A 48 -17.98 -7.98 -10.37
CA TRP A 48 -16.75 -7.98 -9.57
C TRP A 48 -16.19 -6.57 -9.34
N ARG A 49 -16.28 -5.70 -10.36
CA ARG A 49 -15.92 -4.27 -10.22
C ARG A 49 -16.78 -3.59 -9.16
N ALA A 50 -18.10 -3.84 -9.18
CA ALA A 50 -19.04 -3.27 -8.23
C ALA A 50 -18.74 -3.70 -6.78
N VAL A 51 -18.34 -4.97 -6.54
CA VAL A 51 -17.89 -5.46 -5.23
C VAL A 51 -16.69 -4.66 -4.72
N ILE A 52 -15.68 -4.48 -5.55
CA ILE A 52 -14.45 -3.77 -5.16
C ILE A 52 -14.72 -2.27 -4.99
N ALA A 53 -15.50 -1.66 -5.89
CA ALA A 53 -15.88 -0.25 -5.81
C ALA A 53 -16.66 0.06 -4.52
N LYS A 54 -17.58 -0.82 -4.12
CA LYS A 54 -18.30 -0.71 -2.84
C LYS A 54 -17.33 -0.71 -1.66
N ALA A 55 -16.29 -1.54 -1.68
CA ALA A 55 -15.29 -1.60 -0.62
C ALA A 55 -14.37 -0.37 -0.60
N VAL A 56 -14.13 0.27 -1.73
CA VAL A 56 -13.42 1.55 -1.83
C VAL A 56 -14.32 2.72 -1.42
N GLY A 57 -15.65 2.54 -1.47
CA GLY A 57 -16.64 3.59 -1.22
C GLY A 57 -16.80 4.55 -2.40
N CYS A 58 -16.85 4.00 -3.63
CA CYS A 58 -17.03 4.75 -4.87
C CYS A 58 -18.02 4.04 -5.82
N GLU A 59 -18.38 4.71 -6.92
CA GLU A 59 -19.17 4.12 -7.98
C GLU A 59 -18.30 3.19 -8.86
N ALA A 60 -18.90 2.14 -9.44
CA ALA A 60 -18.17 1.17 -10.27
C ALA A 60 -17.47 1.83 -11.48
N ASN A 61 -18.08 2.84 -12.10
CA ASN A 61 -17.51 3.58 -13.22
C ASN A 61 -16.34 4.52 -12.83
N GLN A 62 -15.99 4.60 -11.56
CA GLN A 62 -14.85 5.35 -11.04
C GLN A 62 -13.66 4.44 -10.69
N LEU A 63 -13.82 3.13 -10.82
CA LEU A 63 -12.79 2.15 -10.48
C LEU A 63 -12.28 1.46 -11.74
N PHE A 64 -10.97 1.47 -11.94
CA PHE A 64 -10.29 0.92 -13.12
C PHE A 64 -9.28 -0.14 -12.71
N PHE A 65 -9.30 -1.30 -13.35
CA PHE A 65 -8.35 -2.35 -13.06
C PHE A 65 -6.94 -2.03 -13.58
N THR A 66 -5.95 -2.34 -12.75
CA THR A 66 -4.53 -2.22 -13.06
C THR A 66 -3.84 -3.56 -12.77
N SER A 67 -2.59 -3.73 -13.21
CA SER A 67 -1.82 -4.96 -12.90
C SER A 67 -1.28 -4.99 -11.46
N CYS A 68 -1.15 -3.85 -10.81
CA CYS A 68 -0.60 -3.71 -9.45
C CYS A 68 -0.74 -2.27 -8.93
N GLY A 69 -0.38 -2.04 -7.66
CA GLY A 69 -0.32 -0.70 -7.09
C GLY A 69 0.64 0.22 -7.86
N THR A 70 1.82 -0.27 -8.23
CA THR A 70 2.81 0.52 -9.00
C THR A 70 2.25 1.06 -10.31
N GLU A 71 1.45 0.28 -11.04
CA GLU A 71 0.76 0.79 -12.24
C GLU A 71 -0.26 1.86 -11.87
N GLY A 72 -1.03 1.65 -10.80
CA GLY A 72 -2.01 2.60 -10.31
C GLY A 72 -1.39 3.94 -9.92
N ASP A 73 -0.31 3.92 -9.12
CA ASP A 73 0.42 5.12 -8.68
C ASP A 73 1.01 5.89 -9.87
N ASN A 74 1.69 5.20 -10.78
CA ASN A 74 2.28 5.83 -11.96
C ASN A 74 1.23 6.44 -12.86
N TRP A 75 0.10 5.73 -13.05
CA TRP A 75 -1.00 6.26 -13.85
C TRP A 75 -1.62 7.50 -13.21
N ALA A 76 -1.94 7.43 -11.92
CA ALA A 76 -2.52 8.55 -11.16
C ALA A 76 -1.65 9.81 -11.24
N ILE A 77 -0.35 9.67 -10.91
CA ILE A 77 0.60 10.78 -10.88
C ILE A 77 0.74 11.40 -12.27
N ARG A 78 0.98 10.58 -13.30
CA ARG A 78 1.13 11.07 -14.68
C ARG A 78 -0.16 11.68 -15.24
N ALA A 79 -1.34 11.09 -14.94
CA ALA A 79 -2.62 11.63 -15.34
C ALA A 79 -2.92 12.99 -14.67
N ALA A 80 -2.63 13.11 -13.38
CA ALA A 80 -2.77 14.37 -12.63
C ALA A 80 -1.85 15.46 -13.20
N CYS A 81 -0.59 15.15 -13.41
CA CYS A 81 0.39 16.06 -14.01
C CYS A 81 -0.04 16.51 -15.42
N TRP A 82 -0.51 15.56 -16.23
CA TRP A 82 -1.01 15.87 -17.57
C TRP A 82 -2.24 16.79 -17.53
N GLN A 83 -3.22 16.47 -16.69
CA GLN A 83 -4.42 17.29 -16.57
C GLN A 83 -4.09 18.70 -16.10
N ASN A 84 -3.25 18.82 -15.06
CA ASN A 84 -2.94 20.08 -14.39
C ASN A 84 -1.69 20.82 -14.93
N ARG A 85 -1.14 20.40 -16.09
CA ARG A 85 0.00 21.09 -16.70
C ARG A 85 -0.24 22.58 -16.97
N HIS A 86 -1.50 23.01 -17.03
CA HIS A 86 -1.90 24.41 -17.19
C HIS A 86 -1.93 25.18 -15.86
N VAL A 87 -1.99 24.48 -14.73
CA VAL A 87 -1.86 25.06 -13.38
C VAL A 87 -0.40 25.33 -13.09
N GLY A 88 0.47 24.36 -13.37
CA GLY A 88 1.91 24.47 -13.21
C GLY A 88 2.61 23.11 -13.32
N ARG A 89 3.88 23.08 -12.93
CA ARG A 89 4.73 21.88 -12.98
C ARG A 89 5.36 21.56 -11.63
N HIS A 90 4.62 21.78 -10.56
CA HIS A 90 5.08 21.48 -9.21
C HIS A 90 4.28 20.32 -8.59
N ILE A 91 4.99 19.42 -7.93
CA ILE A 91 4.47 18.26 -7.21
C ILE A 91 4.93 18.35 -5.76
N VAL A 92 4.02 18.07 -4.82
CA VAL A 92 4.37 17.86 -3.41
C VAL A 92 4.19 16.38 -3.09
N THR A 93 5.21 15.75 -2.51
CA THR A 93 5.18 14.35 -2.06
C THR A 93 5.92 14.20 -0.73
N THR A 94 6.05 12.97 -0.21
CA THR A 94 6.76 12.72 1.06
C THR A 94 8.01 11.85 0.85
N ALA A 95 8.98 11.95 1.76
CA ALA A 95 10.18 11.11 1.73
C ALA A 95 9.92 9.65 2.12
N VAL A 96 8.73 9.33 2.58
CA VAL A 96 8.34 8.02 3.10
C VAL A 96 7.42 7.24 2.15
N GLU A 97 7.24 7.72 0.93
CA GLU A 97 6.45 7.06 -0.11
C GLU A 97 7.06 5.74 -0.56
N HIS A 98 6.21 4.87 -1.12
CA HIS A 98 6.68 3.70 -1.84
C HIS A 98 7.49 4.11 -3.09
N HIS A 99 8.47 3.28 -3.48
CA HIS A 99 9.31 3.55 -4.67
C HIS A 99 8.50 3.75 -5.97
N ALA A 100 7.29 3.23 -6.07
CA ALA A 100 6.40 3.47 -7.20
C ALA A 100 6.06 4.96 -7.36
N VAL A 101 5.90 5.68 -6.26
CA VAL A 101 5.66 7.13 -6.23
C VAL A 101 6.97 7.90 -6.40
N LEU A 102 7.99 7.58 -5.59
CA LEU A 102 9.26 8.31 -5.58
C LEU A 102 9.98 8.27 -6.93
N ASN A 103 10.08 7.07 -7.53
CA ASN A 103 10.76 6.92 -8.82
C ASN A 103 9.94 7.57 -9.96
N CYS A 104 8.61 7.57 -9.87
CA CYS A 104 7.76 8.30 -10.81
C CYS A 104 7.98 9.80 -10.71
N CYS A 105 8.04 10.36 -9.50
CA CYS A 105 8.37 11.77 -9.26
C CYS A 105 9.77 12.10 -9.78
N GLN A 106 10.77 11.26 -9.51
CA GLN A 106 12.13 11.45 -10.03
C GLN A 106 12.21 11.46 -11.58
N GLN A 107 11.41 10.63 -12.25
CA GLN A 107 11.33 10.68 -13.71
C GLN A 107 10.68 11.98 -14.18
N LEU A 108 9.65 12.45 -13.49
CA LEU A 108 8.99 13.72 -13.81
C LEU A 108 9.93 14.92 -13.61
N GLU A 109 10.84 14.89 -12.61
CA GLU A 109 11.89 15.91 -12.47
C GLU A 109 12.79 15.97 -13.71
N GLN A 110 13.17 14.81 -14.28
CA GLN A 110 13.92 14.76 -15.55
C GLN A 110 13.12 15.29 -16.74
N GLU A 111 11.78 15.26 -16.66
CA GLU A 111 10.84 15.81 -17.63
C GLU A 111 10.55 17.31 -17.40
N GLY A 112 11.23 17.95 -16.42
CA GLY A 112 11.13 19.38 -16.12
C GLY A 112 10.02 19.73 -15.12
N TRP A 113 9.61 18.79 -14.27
CA TRP A 113 8.77 19.05 -13.11
C TRP A 113 9.64 19.41 -11.90
N GLU A 114 9.11 20.21 -10.99
CA GLU A 114 9.70 20.49 -9.69
C GLU A 114 9.01 19.64 -8.63
N VAL A 115 9.78 18.98 -7.76
CA VAL A 115 9.24 18.11 -6.69
C VAL A 115 9.67 18.63 -5.33
N THR A 116 8.70 18.97 -4.48
CA THR A 116 8.95 19.26 -3.07
C THR A 116 8.65 17.99 -2.26
N THR A 117 9.65 17.52 -1.53
CA THR A 117 9.56 16.32 -0.69
C THR A 117 9.48 16.69 0.79
N ILE A 118 8.39 16.30 1.45
CA ILE A 118 8.17 16.55 2.87
C ILE A 118 8.85 15.45 3.68
N LEU A 119 9.65 15.84 4.66
CA LEU A 119 10.28 14.92 5.60
C LEU A 119 9.30 14.57 6.73
N PRO A 120 9.32 13.32 7.23
CA PRO A 120 8.58 12.95 8.42
C PRO A 120 9.22 13.60 9.67
N ASP A 121 8.47 13.62 10.75
CA ASP A 121 9.03 13.88 12.07
C ASP A 121 9.81 12.65 12.62
N GLN A 122 10.31 12.75 13.86
CA GLN A 122 11.08 11.68 14.51
C GLN A 122 10.26 10.40 14.76
N ASN A 123 8.93 10.50 14.79
CA ASN A 123 8.02 9.38 14.96
C ASN A 123 7.59 8.77 13.61
N GLY A 124 8.00 9.37 12.51
CA GLY A 124 7.60 8.95 11.16
C GLY A 124 6.25 9.52 10.72
N ASP A 125 5.75 10.56 11.39
CA ASP A 125 4.49 11.20 11.05
C ASP A 125 4.67 12.35 10.04
N ILE A 126 3.65 12.52 9.19
CA ILE A 126 3.51 13.64 8.25
C ILE A 126 2.24 14.38 8.63
N SER A 127 2.35 15.65 8.98
CA SER A 127 1.17 16.47 9.30
C SER A 127 0.53 17.06 8.04
N ALA A 128 -0.78 17.34 8.10
CA ALA A 128 -1.47 18.03 7.02
C ALA A 128 -0.91 19.44 6.81
N GLU A 129 -0.54 20.11 7.90
CA GLU A 129 0.03 21.46 7.88
C GLU A 129 1.36 21.49 7.10
N SER A 130 2.25 20.52 7.33
CA SER A 130 3.54 20.45 6.62
C SER A 130 3.36 20.26 5.12
N VAL A 131 2.39 19.43 4.70
CA VAL A 131 2.06 19.21 3.30
C VAL A 131 1.45 20.47 2.68
N LEU A 132 0.47 21.08 3.36
CA LEU A 132 -0.23 22.27 2.87
C LEU A 132 0.68 23.51 2.78
N ALA A 133 1.65 23.64 3.69
CA ALA A 133 2.64 24.72 3.66
C ALA A 133 3.56 24.67 2.42
N ALA A 134 3.73 23.48 1.83
CA ALA A 134 4.52 23.31 0.61
C ALA A 134 3.70 23.52 -0.68
N VAL A 135 2.38 23.67 -0.58
CA VAL A 135 1.51 23.88 -1.74
C VAL A 135 1.62 25.32 -2.22
N ARG A 136 1.92 25.49 -3.51
CA ARG A 136 2.08 26.77 -4.20
C ARG A 136 0.95 27.00 -5.20
N PRO A 137 0.79 28.22 -5.75
CA PRO A 137 -0.21 28.47 -6.81
C PRO A 137 -0.02 27.62 -8.07
N ASP A 138 1.21 27.17 -8.36
CA ASP A 138 1.59 26.33 -9.49
C ASP A 138 1.71 24.84 -9.14
N THR A 139 1.26 24.42 -7.95
CA THR A 139 1.21 23.01 -7.56
C THR A 139 0.11 22.29 -8.32
N ALA A 140 0.49 21.33 -9.14
CA ALA A 140 -0.43 20.52 -9.94
C ALA A 140 -0.95 19.29 -9.17
N LEU A 141 -0.11 18.72 -8.31
CA LEU A 141 -0.37 17.45 -7.60
C LEU A 141 0.21 17.48 -6.19
N VAL A 142 -0.56 16.94 -5.25
CA VAL A 142 -0.08 16.43 -3.95
C VAL A 142 -0.23 14.92 -3.99
N SER A 143 0.84 14.19 -3.63
CA SER A 143 0.85 12.72 -3.56
C SER A 143 1.38 12.28 -2.21
N VAL A 144 0.49 11.72 -1.38
CA VAL A 144 0.81 11.25 -0.02
C VAL A 144 0.18 9.89 0.18
N MET A 145 0.97 8.89 0.56
CA MET A 145 0.45 7.55 0.86
C MET A 145 -0.47 7.56 2.08
N MET A 146 -1.43 6.66 2.13
CA MET A 146 -2.39 6.58 3.23
C MET A 146 -1.78 5.93 4.48
N VAL A 147 -1.05 4.83 4.29
CA VAL A 147 -0.43 4.05 5.37
C VAL A 147 0.98 3.68 4.97
N ASN A 148 1.96 4.02 5.81
CA ASN A 148 3.34 3.64 5.56
C ASN A 148 3.54 2.13 5.72
N ASN A 149 4.15 1.51 4.71
CA ASN A 149 4.36 0.06 4.65
C ASN A 149 5.48 -0.45 5.57
N GLU A 150 6.28 0.43 6.13
CA GLU A 150 7.39 0.07 7.04
C GLU A 150 7.08 0.41 8.48
N LEU A 151 6.59 1.62 8.76
CA LEU A 151 6.31 2.12 10.10
C LEU A 151 4.88 1.84 10.58
N GLY A 152 3.92 1.72 9.65
CA GLY A 152 2.50 1.63 9.97
C GLY A 152 1.89 2.98 10.37
N SER A 153 2.56 4.11 10.12
CA SER A 153 1.97 5.45 10.29
C SER A 153 0.79 5.63 9.35
N ILE A 154 -0.28 6.26 9.84
CA ILE A 154 -1.49 6.61 9.06
C ILE A 154 -1.46 8.11 8.83
N TYR A 155 -1.44 8.53 7.57
CA TYR A 155 -1.32 9.95 7.23
C TYR A 155 -2.69 10.60 7.01
N PRO A 156 -2.82 11.93 7.29
CA PRO A 156 -4.10 12.64 7.39
C PRO A 156 -4.63 13.06 6.01
N ILE A 157 -4.92 12.11 5.11
CA ILE A 157 -5.33 12.37 3.72
C ILE A 157 -6.59 13.25 3.64
N ALA A 158 -7.59 12.99 4.51
CA ALA A 158 -8.83 13.77 4.51
C ALA A 158 -8.60 15.24 4.93
N ASP A 159 -7.70 15.49 5.88
CA ASP A 159 -7.36 16.85 6.30
C ASP A 159 -6.57 17.58 5.21
N ILE A 160 -5.65 16.87 4.54
CA ILE A 160 -4.94 17.39 3.35
C ILE A 160 -5.96 17.76 2.26
N ALA A 161 -6.89 16.86 1.93
CA ALA A 161 -7.93 17.11 0.92
C ALA A 161 -8.78 18.34 1.25
N LYS A 162 -9.16 18.49 2.53
CA LYS A 162 -9.90 19.64 3.03
C LYS A 162 -9.08 20.93 2.94
N GLY A 163 -7.82 20.89 3.35
CA GLY A 163 -6.92 22.04 3.32
C GLY A 163 -6.59 22.50 1.90
N LEU A 164 -6.43 21.59 0.94
CA LEU A 164 -6.19 21.92 -0.47
C LEU A 164 -7.28 22.79 -1.08
N LYS A 165 -8.54 22.61 -0.68
CA LYS A 165 -9.68 23.44 -1.14
C LYS A 165 -9.51 24.91 -0.75
N ALA A 166 -8.84 25.18 0.37
CA ALA A 166 -8.59 26.55 0.84
C ALA A 166 -7.30 27.14 0.29
N VAL A 167 -6.24 26.33 0.13
CA VAL A 167 -4.91 26.80 -0.29
C VAL A 167 -4.79 26.87 -1.83
N ASN A 168 -5.16 25.82 -2.53
CA ASN A 168 -5.19 25.75 -3.99
C ASN A 168 -6.16 24.65 -4.45
N GLU A 169 -7.41 24.99 -4.68
CA GLU A 169 -8.46 24.05 -5.09
C GLU A 169 -8.21 23.35 -6.43
N LYS A 170 -7.31 23.88 -7.28
CA LYS A 170 -6.95 23.28 -8.56
C LYS A 170 -6.00 22.10 -8.39
N THR A 171 -5.22 22.05 -7.32
CA THR A 171 -4.31 20.94 -7.02
C THR A 171 -5.09 19.64 -6.88
N LEU A 172 -4.65 18.59 -7.57
CA LEU A 172 -5.19 17.25 -7.42
C LEU A 172 -4.49 16.51 -6.28
N LEU A 173 -5.20 15.57 -5.66
CA LEU A 173 -4.68 14.73 -4.58
C LEU A 173 -4.67 13.26 -5.00
N HIS A 174 -3.49 12.66 -4.96
CA HIS A 174 -3.28 11.21 -5.08
C HIS A 174 -2.91 10.61 -3.72
N THR A 175 -3.41 9.40 -3.45
CA THR A 175 -2.96 8.60 -2.32
C THR A 175 -2.71 7.15 -2.73
N ASP A 176 -1.53 6.63 -2.41
CA ASP A 176 -1.25 5.20 -2.38
C ASP A 176 -1.94 4.60 -1.14
N ALA A 177 -3.04 3.89 -1.35
CA ALA A 177 -3.80 3.20 -0.31
C ALA A 177 -3.53 1.68 -0.27
N VAL A 178 -2.48 1.20 -0.89
CA VAL A 178 -2.12 -0.23 -0.96
C VAL A 178 -2.00 -0.87 0.42
N GLN A 179 -1.48 -0.16 1.40
CA GLN A 179 -1.44 -0.63 2.79
C GLN A 179 -2.67 -0.23 3.60
N GLY A 180 -3.49 0.71 3.12
CA GLY A 180 -4.71 1.15 3.79
C GLY A 180 -5.94 0.30 3.47
N PHE A 181 -6.06 -0.18 2.22
CA PHE A 181 -7.24 -0.87 1.74
C PHE A 181 -7.60 -2.11 2.56
N LEU A 182 -8.81 -2.11 3.15
CA LEU A 182 -9.32 -3.15 4.04
C LEU A 182 -8.42 -3.50 5.25
N LYS A 183 -7.60 -2.53 5.68
CA LYS A 183 -6.74 -2.62 6.87
C LYS A 183 -6.85 -1.38 7.76
N VAL A 184 -7.37 -0.29 7.20
CA VAL A 184 -7.75 0.93 7.92
C VAL A 184 -9.09 1.39 7.34
N PRO A 185 -10.06 1.80 8.18
CA PRO A 185 -11.35 2.27 7.70
C PRO A 185 -11.21 3.53 6.85
N PHE A 186 -11.74 3.52 5.62
CA PHE A 186 -11.89 4.69 4.78
C PHE A 186 -12.98 4.51 3.73
N SER A 187 -13.36 5.60 3.08
CA SER A 187 -14.08 5.59 1.81
C SER A 187 -13.52 6.67 0.90
N ALA A 188 -13.58 6.48 -0.40
CA ALA A 188 -13.12 7.48 -1.38
C ALA A 188 -13.76 8.84 -1.15
N LYS A 189 -15.06 8.84 -0.83
CA LYS A 189 -15.82 10.07 -0.50
C LYS A 189 -15.29 10.77 0.75
N ALA A 190 -14.97 10.01 1.81
CA ALA A 190 -14.48 10.58 3.07
C ALA A 190 -13.03 11.07 2.95
N LEU A 191 -12.19 10.35 2.22
CA LEU A 191 -10.81 10.78 1.97
C LEU A 191 -10.73 12.05 1.13
N GLY A 192 -11.63 12.22 0.16
CA GLY A 192 -11.64 13.38 -0.72
C GLY A 192 -10.46 13.43 -1.70
N ALA A 193 -9.73 12.35 -1.86
CA ALA A 193 -8.65 12.23 -2.85
C ALA A 193 -9.22 12.09 -4.27
N ASP A 194 -8.48 12.57 -5.25
CA ASP A 194 -8.84 12.49 -6.67
C ASP A 194 -8.40 11.15 -7.29
N PHE A 195 -7.36 10.56 -6.74
CA PHE A 195 -6.85 9.24 -7.13
C PHE A 195 -6.54 8.41 -5.89
N ILE A 196 -6.95 7.14 -5.89
CA ILE A 196 -6.64 6.19 -4.84
C ILE A 196 -6.15 4.89 -5.49
N ALA A 197 -4.88 4.54 -5.29
CA ALA A 197 -4.31 3.29 -5.80
C ALA A 197 -4.42 2.18 -4.75
N ILE A 198 -4.85 0.99 -5.18
CA ILE A 198 -4.96 -0.21 -4.34
C ILE A 198 -4.35 -1.44 -5.04
N SER A 199 -3.93 -2.43 -4.27
CA SER A 199 -3.34 -3.67 -4.78
C SER A 199 -3.93 -4.90 -4.11
N GLY A 200 -4.29 -5.89 -4.92
CA GLY A 200 -4.99 -7.08 -4.44
C GLY A 200 -4.15 -7.98 -3.53
N HIS A 201 -2.86 -8.18 -3.84
CA HIS A 201 -2.02 -9.13 -3.11
C HIS A 201 -1.71 -8.73 -1.65
N LYS A 202 -2.14 -7.57 -1.21
CA LYS A 202 -2.03 -7.14 0.20
C LYS A 202 -3.25 -7.53 1.05
N ILE A 203 -4.29 -8.09 0.42
CA ILE A 203 -5.54 -8.47 1.11
C ILE A 203 -6.00 -9.91 0.82
N GLY A 204 -5.11 -10.78 0.33
CA GLY A 204 -5.43 -12.17 -0.01
C GLY A 204 -5.83 -12.40 -1.46
N ALA A 205 -5.79 -11.40 -2.32
CA ALA A 205 -5.99 -11.56 -3.75
C ALA A 205 -4.71 -12.04 -4.46
N PRO A 206 -4.79 -12.52 -5.70
CA PRO A 206 -3.62 -12.90 -6.47
C PRO A 206 -2.70 -11.70 -6.74
N LYS A 207 -1.43 -12.00 -6.99
CA LYS A 207 -0.50 -11.03 -7.60
C LYS A 207 -0.94 -10.71 -9.03
N GLY A 208 -0.52 -9.58 -9.55
CA GLY A 208 -0.84 -9.20 -10.94
C GLY A 208 -2.20 -8.50 -11.10
N ILE A 209 -2.82 -8.05 -10.01
CA ILE A 209 -4.06 -7.27 -10.02
C ILE A 209 -4.04 -6.15 -8.97
N GLY A 210 -4.53 -4.99 -9.35
CA GLY A 210 -4.80 -3.83 -8.53
C GLY A 210 -5.96 -3.04 -9.11
N ALA A 211 -6.26 -1.89 -8.54
CA ALA A 211 -7.21 -0.96 -9.11
C ALA A 211 -6.85 0.48 -8.77
N LEU A 212 -7.31 1.40 -9.61
CA LEU A 212 -7.20 2.83 -9.42
C LEU A 212 -8.61 3.43 -9.38
N TYR A 213 -8.93 4.11 -8.28
CA TYR A 213 -10.07 5.02 -8.23
C TYR A 213 -9.70 6.33 -8.87
N ILE A 214 -10.60 6.85 -9.71
CA ILE A 214 -10.49 8.17 -10.34
C ILE A 214 -11.72 8.98 -9.98
N GLY A 215 -11.51 10.06 -9.25
CA GLY A 215 -12.57 10.93 -8.74
C GLY A 215 -13.17 11.87 -9.80
N PRO A 216 -14.34 12.47 -9.52
CA PRO A 216 -15.10 13.28 -10.50
C PRO A 216 -14.42 14.62 -10.87
N ARG A 217 -13.44 15.07 -10.11
CA ARG A 217 -12.64 16.27 -10.46
C ARG A 217 -11.66 16.00 -11.58
N VAL A 218 -11.31 14.73 -11.83
CA VAL A 218 -10.44 14.32 -12.92
C VAL A 218 -11.26 14.25 -14.20
N ARG A 219 -11.03 15.19 -15.09
CA ARG A 219 -11.74 15.28 -16.36
C ARG A 219 -10.86 14.74 -17.50
N ASN A 220 -11.39 13.75 -18.25
CA ASN A 220 -10.70 13.13 -19.38
C ASN A 220 -9.28 12.66 -19.02
N PRO A 221 -9.13 11.74 -18.05
CA PRO A 221 -7.82 11.25 -17.67
C PRO A 221 -7.11 10.63 -18.88
N ARG A 222 -5.84 10.97 -19.03
CA ARG A 222 -5.04 10.38 -20.11
C ARG A 222 -4.77 8.90 -19.80
N PRO A 223 -5.03 7.98 -20.75
CA PRO A 223 -4.69 6.60 -20.55
C PRO A 223 -3.18 6.41 -20.40
N LEU A 224 -2.76 5.57 -19.44
CA LEU A 224 -1.36 5.17 -19.34
C LEU A 224 -0.97 4.24 -20.48
N LEU A 225 -1.88 3.32 -20.84
CA LEU A 225 -1.70 2.33 -21.90
C LEU A 225 -2.81 2.50 -22.97
N PRO A 226 -2.57 3.26 -24.03
CA PRO A 226 -3.53 3.35 -25.14
C PRO A 226 -3.58 2.03 -25.93
N GLY A 227 -4.77 1.68 -26.47
CA GLY A 227 -4.95 0.44 -27.22
C GLY A 227 -6.41 0.12 -27.55
N GLY A 228 -6.85 -1.09 -27.28
CA GLY A 228 -8.12 -1.68 -27.72
C GLY A 228 -9.40 -1.22 -27.01
N GLY A 229 -9.35 -0.22 -26.16
CA GLY A 229 -10.53 0.41 -25.57
C GLY A 229 -11.06 -0.23 -24.29
N GLN A 230 -10.37 -1.21 -23.73
CA GLN A 230 -10.72 -1.81 -22.43
C GLN A 230 -10.65 -0.76 -21.30
N GLU A 231 -11.31 -1.04 -20.18
CA GLU A 231 -11.42 -0.11 -19.06
C GLU A 231 -11.89 1.28 -19.51
N MET A 232 -12.98 1.31 -20.27
CA MET A 232 -13.56 2.54 -20.81
C MET A 232 -12.58 3.37 -21.66
N GLY A 233 -11.61 2.72 -22.31
CA GLY A 233 -10.57 3.36 -23.14
C GLY A 233 -9.39 3.92 -22.35
N LEU A 234 -9.37 3.76 -21.04
CA LEU A 234 -8.36 4.37 -20.16
C LEU A 234 -7.22 3.42 -19.83
N ARG A 235 -7.47 2.11 -19.83
CA ARG A 235 -6.41 1.13 -19.62
C ARG A 235 -6.64 -0.08 -20.54
N SER A 236 -5.97 -0.08 -21.67
CA SER A 236 -6.11 -1.11 -22.67
C SER A 236 -5.36 -2.40 -22.34
N GLY A 237 -5.77 -3.47 -23.00
CA GLY A 237 -5.27 -4.83 -22.80
C GLY A 237 -6.40 -5.75 -22.38
N THR A 238 -6.41 -6.99 -22.86
CA THR A 238 -7.43 -7.99 -22.49
C THR A 238 -7.50 -8.11 -20.97
N GLU A 239 -8.71 -8.04 -20.45
CA GLU A 239 -8.96 -8.05 -19.01
C GLU A 239 -8.50 -9.38 -18.38
N ALA A 240 -7.79 -9.30 -17.29
CA ALA A 240 -7.31 -10.46 -16.53
C ALA A 240 -8.45 -11.05 -15.67
N THR A 241 -9.45 -11.65 -16.33
CA THR A 241 -10.74 -12.02 -15.73
C THR A 241 -10.61 -12.90 -14.48
N ALA A 242 -9.71 -13.88 -14.50
CA ALA A 242 -9.46 -14.73 -13.33
C ALA A 242 -8.86 -13.95 -12.15
N GLN A 243 -7.94 -13.01 -12.40
CA GLN A 243 -7.37 -12.15 -11.36
C GLN A 243 -8.41 -11.18 -10.81
N ILE A 244 -9.29 -10.64 -11.66
CA ILE A 244 -10.39 -9.76 -11.24
C ILE A 244 -11.37 -10.53 -10.35
N ALA A 245 -11.77 -11.74 -10.73
CA ALA A 245 -12.60 -12.62 -9.92
C ALA A 245 -11.96 -12.93 -8.57
N GLY A 246 -10.68 -13.30 -8.58
CA GLY A 246 -9.90 -13.53 -7.35
C GLY A 246 -9.81 -12.29 -6.47
N PHE A 247 -9.67 -11.10 -7.05
CA PHE A 247 -9.63 -9.85 -6.29
C PHE A 247 -11.00 -9.55 -5.65
N ALA A 248 -12.08 -9.66 -6.40
CA ALA A 248 -13.44 -9.50 -5.86
C ALA A 248 -13.71 -10.49 -4.72
N LYS A 249 -13.35 -11.77 -4.91
CA LYS A 249 -13.52 -12.80 -3.89
C LYS A 249 -12.68 -12.51 -2.63
N ALA A 250 -11.47 -12.04 -2.78
CA ALA A 250 -10.64 -11.63 -1.64
C ALA A 250 -11.25 -10.43 -0.89
N VAL A 251 -11.82 -9.46 -1.63
CA VAL A 251 -12.55 -8.33 -1.04
C VAL A 251 -13.75 -8.82 -0.24
N GLU A 252 -14.60 -9.69 -0.79
CA GLU A 252 -15.73 -10.27 -0.07
C GLU A 252 -15.30 -10.92 1.25
N LEU A 253 -14.32 -11.82 1.18
CA LEU A 253 -13.80 -12.52 2.36
C LEU A 253 -13.19 -11.57 3.40
N ARG A 254 -12.52 -10.51 2.95
CA ARG A 254 -11.88 -9.54 3.85
C ARG A 254 -12.91 -8.60 4.48
N TRP A 255 -13.93 -8.20 3.69
CA TRP A 255 -15.01 -7.31 4.13
C TRP A 255 -15.93 -7.96 5.17
N ASP A 256 -16.18 -9.26 4.99
CA ASP A 256 -16.94 -10.03 5.96
C ASP A 256 -16.26 -9.95 7.33
N HIS A 257 -17.00 -9.51 8.37
CA HIS A 257 -16.47 -9.26 9.72
C HIS A 257 -15.20 -8.41 9.75
N LEU A 258 -15.13 -7.35 8.93
CA LEU A 258 -13.92 -6.51 8.80
C LEU A 258 -13.52 -5.89 10.15
N GLU A 259 -14.47 -5.36 10.92
CA GLU A 259 -14.19 -4.72 12.21
C GLU A 259 -13.55 -5.70 13.20
N ASP A 260 -14.06 -6.93 13.29
CA ASP A 260 -13.51 -7.97 14.16
C ASP A 260 -12.07 -8.33 13.74
N LYS A 261 -11.81 -8.42 12.42
CA LYS A 261 -10.47 -8.69 11.88
C LYS A 261 -9.48 -7.55 12.17
N LEU A 262 -9.94 -6.30 12.05
CA LEU A 262 -9.11 -5.14 12.39
C LEU A 262 -8.82 -5.09 13.89
N HIS A 263 -9.81 -5.37 14.71
CA HIS A 263 -9.66 -5.43 16.17
C HIS A 263 -8.66 -6.51 16.57
N HIS A 264 -8.82 -7.73 16.05
CA HIS A 264 -7.89 -8.83 16.30
C HIS A 264 -6.44 -8.47 15.91
N MET A 265 -6.23 -7.89 14.73
CA MET A 265 -4.89 -7.46 14.33
C MET A 265 -4.31 -6.38 15.28
N ALA A 266 -5.14 -5.49 15.81
CA ALA A 266 -4.71 -4.49 16.79
C ALA A 266 -4.34 -5.14 18.12
N GLU A 267 -5.09 -6.14 18.60
CA GLU A 267 -4.76 -6.92 19.80
C GLU A 267 -3.44 -7.69 19.64
N VAL A 268 -3.26 -8.37 18.49
CA VAL A 268 -2.02 -9.08 18.16
C VAL A 268 -0.83 -8.12 18.14
N LYS A 269 -0.99 -6.93 17.55
CA LYS A 269 0.05 -5.90 17.54
C LYS A 269 0.38 -5.42 18.94
N ALA A 270 -0.63 -5.10 19.76
CA ALA A 270 -0.43 -4.66 21.15
C ALA A 270 0.32 -5.73 21.96
N TYR A 271 -0.06 -6.99 21.81
CA TYR A 271 0.63 -8.11 22.42
C TYR A 271 2.09 -8.24 21.93
N ALA A 272 2.33 -8.08 20.63
CA ALA A 272 3.69 -8.08 20.08
C ALA A 272 4.53 -6.95 20.68
N VAL A 273 3.98 -5.75 20.81
CA VAL A 273 4.67 -4.61 21.46
C VAL A 273 5.05 -4.96 22.90
N GLU A 274 4.13 -5.52 23.68
CA GLU A 274 4.39 -5.95 25.07
C GLU A 274 5.55 -6.96 25.14
N LYS A 275 5.47 -8.05 24.36
CA LYS A 275 6.47 -9.12 24.36
C LYS A 275 7.85 -8.66 23.89
N LEU A 276 7.89 -7.86 22.82
CA LEU A 276 9.13 -7.41 22.22
C LEU A 276 9.81 -6.32 23.05
N SER A 277 9.05 -5.45 23.71
CA SER A 277 9.62 -4.40 24.59
C SER A 277 10.34 -4.98 25.83
N ALA A 278 10.11 -6.25 26.15
CA ALA A 278 10.82 -6.96 27.21
C ALA A 278 12.20 -7.54 26.78
N ILE A 279 12.58 -7.38 25.51
CA ILE A 279 13.88 -7.82 24.98
C ILE A 279 14.87 -6.67 25.08
N PRO A 280 16.05 -6.87 25.69
CA PRO A 280 17.06 -5.81 25.76
C PRO A 280 17.48 -5.31 24.37
N ASP A 281 17.90 -4.05 24.27
CA ASP A 281 18.31 -3.38 23.03
C ASP A 281 17.27 -3.39 21.88
N LEU A 282 16.04 -3.86 22.13
CA LEU A 282 14.94 -3.79 21.17
C LEU A 282 14.12 -2.51 21.40
N HIS A 283 13.97 -1.71 20.35
CA HIS A 283 13.26 -0.42 20.36
C HIS A 283 12.12 -0.44 19.38
N ILE A 284 10.95 0.03 19.78
CA ILE A 284 9.84 0.30 18.86
C ILE A 284 10.20 1.51 18.00
N ILE A 285 9.99 1.44 16.70
CA ILE A 285 10.30 2.50 15.75
C ILE A 285 9.02 3.13 15.22
N GLY A 286 8.89 4.43 15.42
CA GLY A 286 7.70 5.19 15.03
C GLY A 286 6.49 4.96 15.93
N ASP A 287 5.42 5.71 15.69
CA ASP A 287 4.13 5.64 16.40
C ASP A 287 3.04 5.01 15.50
N GLY A 288 3.42 4.00 14.73
CA GLY A 288 2.57 3.39 13.72
C GLY A 288 1.20 2.96 14.25
N LYS A 289 0.12 3.62 13.80
CA LYS A 289 -1.25 3.39 14.26
C LYS A 289 -1.98 2.28 13.49
N ALA A 290 -1.46 1.89 12.31
CA ALA A 290 -2.05 0.81 11.52
C ALA A 290 -1.95 -0.53 12.27
N PRO A 291 -3.03 -1.32 12.34
CA PRO A 291 -3.08 -2.51 13.18
C PRO A 291 -2.20 -3.67 12.68
N HIS A 292 -1.81 -3.63 11.42
CA HIS A 292 -1.14 -4.74 10.74
C HIS A 292 0.37 -4.55 10.53
N VAL A 293 0.97 -3.45 10.98
CA VAL A 293 2.42 -3.18 10.83
C VAL A 293 3.03 -2.76 12.16
N LEU A 294 4.15 -3.37 12.49
CA LEU A 294 5.00 -3.02 13.65
C LEU A 294 6.45 -2.95 13.19
N SER A 295 7.08 -1.79 13.37
CA SER A 295 8.50 -1.60 13.12
C SER A 295 9.26 -1.61 14.43
N VAL A 296 10.34 -2.39 14.50
CA VAL A 296 11.20 -2.46 15.69
C VAL A 296 12.66 -2.46 15.27
N SER A 297 13.55 -2.06 16.14
CA SER A 297 14.99 -2.16 15.90
C SER A 297 15.66 -2.97 17.02
N MET A 298 16.43 -3.96 16.63
CA MET A 298 17.41 -4.60 17.51
C MET A 298 18.74 -3.84 17.37
N ALA A 299 18.96 -2.87 18.24
CA ALA A 299 20.04 -1.90 18.09
C ALA A 299 21.42 -2.55 18.26
N GLY A 300 22.23 -2.52 17.19
CA GLY A 300 23.55 -3.16 17.14
C GLY A 300 23.60 -4.48 16.36
N TRP A 301 22.47 -5.04 15.97
CA TRP A 301 22.39 -6.23 15.11
C TRP A 301 21.95 -5.83 13.70
N PRO A 302 22.72 -6.14 12.64
CA PRO A 302 22.26 -5.86 11.28
C PRO A 302 20.95 -6.60 10.99
N SER A 303 19.93 -5.86 10.54
CA SER A 303 18.57 -6.40 10.31
C SER A 303 18.54 -7.63 9.41
N GLN A 304 19.42 -7.69 8.38
CA GLN A 304 19.51 -8.85 7.50
C GLN A 304 19.94 -10.13 8.24
N ASN A 305 20.84 -10.00 9.24
CA ASN A 305 21.28 -11.16 10.03
C ASN A 305 20.13 -11.69 10.90
N VAL A 306 19.35 -10.78 11.50
CA VAL A 306 18.18 -11.13 12.30
C VAL A 306 17.15 -11.84 11.41
N VAL A 307 16.83 -11.29 10.24
CA VAL A 307 15.88 -11.88 9.29
C VAL A 307 16.34 -13.27 8.81
N ASN A 308 17.62 -13.42 8.49
CA ASN A 308 18.17 -14.70 8.04
C ASN A 308 18.13 -15.76 9.16
N ASP A 309 18.47 -15.38 10.38
CA ASP A 309 18.45 -16.29 11.52
C ASP A 309 17.02 -16.77 11.85
N LEU A 310 16.07 -15.86 11.96
CA LEU A 310 14.66 -16.21 12.17
C LEU A 310 14.09 -17.01 10.98
N GLY A 311 14.45 -16.63 9.76
CA GLY A 311 14.06 -17.36 8.55
C GLY A 311 14.53 -18.81 8.54
N SER A 312 15.74 -19.08 9.04
CA SER A 312 16.27 -20.45 9.20
C SER A 312 15.46 -21.29 10.20
N GLN A 313 14.75 -20.64 11.10
CA GLN A 313 13.85 -21.26 12.10
C GLN A 313 12.39 -21.31 11.60
N GLY A 314 12.13 -20.90 10.35
CA GLY A 314 10.79 -20.91 9.75
C GLY A 314 9.90 -19.72 10.16
N ILE A 315 10.49 -18.62 10.65
CA ILE A 315 9.80 -17.38 11.02
C ILE A 315 10.10 -16.31 9.97
N CYS A 316 9.08 -15.89 9.23
CA CYS A 316 9.19 -14.92 8.16
C CYS A 316 8.88 -13.51 8.67
N ILE A 317 9.90 -12.64 8.69
CA ILE A 317 9.80 -11.20 8.95
C ILE A 317 10.56 -10.45 7.87
N SER A 318 10.44 -9.11 7.81
CA SER A 318 11.16 -8.29 6.84
C SER A 318 12.23 -7.44 7.51
N ALA A 319 13.39 -7.27 6.88
CA ALA A 319 14.23 -6.11 7.13
C ALA A 319 13.48 -4.87 6.62
N GLY A 320 13.46 -3.77 7.37
CA GLY A 320 12.84 -2.52 6.92
C GLY A 320 13.32 -2.19 5.50
N SER A 321 12.41 -2.20 4.54
CA SER A 321 12.57 -2.32 3.09
C SER A 321 13.78 -3.16 2.68
N ALA A 322 13.50 -4.34 2.13
CA ALA A 322 14.50 -5.30 1.67
C ALA A 322 15.60 -4.58 0.88
N CYS A 323 16.75 -4.50 1.51
CA CYS A 323 17.90 -3.73 1.07
C CYS A 323 18.26 -4.05 -0.36
N HIS A 324 18.08 -3.12 -1.28
CA HIS A 324 18.84 -3.11 -2.50
C HIS A 324 20.31 -2.84 -2.10
N HIS A 325 21.11 -3.92 -2.05
CA HIS A 325 22.58 -3.86 -1.87
C HIS A 325 23.11 -3.21 -0.58
N GLY A 326 22.54 -3.53 0.61
CA GLY A 326 23.15 -3.12 1.88
C GLY A 326 22.97 -1.66 2.28
N LYS A 327 22.08 -0.91 1.61
CA LYS A 327 21.68 0.44 2.02
C LYS A 327 20.47 0.37 2.95
N SER A 328 20.43 1.23 3.96
CA SER A 328 19.25 1.38 4.81
C SER A 328 18.03 1.79 3.98
N SER A 329 16.83 1.41 4.45
CA SER A 329 15.57 1.88 3.88
C SER A 329 15.55 3.41 3.76
N GLN A 330 14.93 3.92 2.69
CA GLN A 330 14.73 5.35 2.54
C GLN A 330 13.87 5.92 3.67
N VAL A 331 12.84 5.19 4.12
CA VAL A 331 12.00 5.56 5.27
C VAL A 331 12.84 5.67 6.54
N VAL A 332 13.64 4.64 6.85
CA VAL A 332 14.55 4.64 8.01
C VAL A 332 15.58 5.77 7.92
N SER A 333 16.08 6.05 6.71
CA SER A 333 17.02 7.16 6.48
C SER A 333 16.37 8.52 6.71
N ALA A 334 15.10 8.69 6.33
CA ALA A 334 14.35 9.92 6.52
C ALA A 334 14.06 10.24 8.01
N LEU A 335 14.03 9.22 8.88
CA LEU A 335 13.84 9.38 10.32
C LEU A 335 15.09 9.95 11.03
N GLY A 336 16.27 9.92 10.39
CA GLY A 336 17.52 10.40 11.02
C GLY A 336 17.95 9.62 12.26
N LEU A 337 17.59 8.35 12.37
CA LEU A 337 17.90 7.50 13.53
C LEU A 337 19.42 7.34 13.72
N PRO A 338 19.91 7.15 14.97
CA PRO A 338 21.28 6.75 15.22
C PRO A 338 21.66 5.50 14.40
N LYS A 339 22.87 5.48 13.83
CA LYS A 339 23.32 4.39 12.94
C LYS A 339 23.09 2.98 13.51
N ARG A 340 23.35 2.83 14.81
CA ARG A 340 23.20 1.55 15.52
C ARG A 340 21.73 1.10 15.56
N VAL A 341 20.79 2.03 15.69
CA VAL A 341 19.35 1.78 15.66
C VAL A 341 18.89 1.55 14.23
N ALA A 342 19.26 2.43 13.32
CA ALA A 342 18.86 2.33 11.91
C ALA A 342 19.24 0.99 11.25
N ALA A 343 20.43 0.46 11.58
CA ALA A 343 20.92 -0.80 11.02
C ALA A 343 20.13 -2.04 11.48
N GLY A 344 19.49 -1.97 12.65
CA GLY A 344 18.74 -3.07 13.27
C GLY A 344 17.24 -3.07 12.96
N VAL A 345 16.74 -2.15 12.13
CA VAL A 345 15.30 -2.03 11.88
C VAL A 345 14.75 -3.24 11.13
N ILE A 346 13.79 -3.91 11.73
CA ILE A 346 13.00 -5.01 11.18
C ILE A 346 11.52 -4.67 11.26
N ARG A 347 10.72 -5.25 10.37
CA ARG A 347 9.28 -5.08 10.35
C ARG A 347 8.58 -6.41 10.55
N LEU A 348 7.64 -6.44 11.48
CA LEU A 348 6.64 -7.49 11.62
C LEU A 348 5.33 -6.98 11.02
N SER A 349 4.59 -7.85 10.36
CA SER A 349 3.27 -7.47 9.85
C SER A 349 2.29 -8.63 9.90
N PHE A 350 1.08 -8.31 10.35
CA PHE A 350 0.07 -9.25 10.81
C PHE A 350 -1.07 -9.40 9.80
N GLY A 351 -1.62 -10.62 9.72
CA GLY A 351 -2.87 -10.91 9.06
C GLY A 351 -4.00 -11.14 10.07
N PRO A 352 -5.26 -11.26 9.62
CA PRO A 352 -6.38 -11.58 10.49
C PRO A 352 -6.29 -12.98 11.11
N GLU A 353 -5.43 -13.85 10.57
CA GLU A 353 -5.21 -15.21 11.07
C GLU A 353 -3.98 -15.32 11.99
N THR A 354 -3.22 -14.25 12.18
CA THR A 354 -2.03 -14.24 13.04
C THR A 354 -2.42 -14.49 14.49
N THR A 355 -1.75 -15.44 15.15
CA THR A 355 -2.06 -15.88 16.51
C THR A 355 -1.09 -15.31 17.55
N PHE A 356 -1.51 -15.24 18.81
CA PHE A 356 -0.63 -14.85 19.92
C PHE A 356 0.54 -15.84 20.10
N ALA A 357 0.32 -17.14 19.85
CA ALA A 357 1.38 -18.15 19.91
C ALA A 357 2.48 -17.93 18.87
N GLU A 358 2.14 -17.42 17.68
CA GLU A 358 3.14 -17.03 16.66
C GLU A 358 3.97 -15.84 17.12
N ILE A 359 3.36 -14.91 17.86
CA ILE A 359 4.08 -13.77 18.47
C ILE A 359 5.03 -14.24 19.58
N ASP A 360 4.57 -15.15 20.46
CA ASP A 360 5.42 -15.74 21.51
C ASP A 360 6.64 -16.44 20.92
N ALA A 361 6.45 -17.25 19.87
CA ALA A 361 7.56 -17.95 19.20
C ALA A 361 8.52 -16.97 18.52
N CYS A 362 8.01 -15.90 17.90
CA CYS A 362 8.84 -14.85 17.30
C CYS A 362 9.64 -14.08 18.37
N ALA A 363 9.02 -13.74 19.50
CA ALA A 363 9.68 -13.04 20.60
C ALA A 363 10.77 -13.89 21.25
N GLU A 364 10.52 -15.20 21.42
CA GLU A 364 11.53 -16.16 21.90
C GLU A 364 12.71 -16.27 20.93
N ALA A 365 12.47 -16.38 19.62
CA ALA A 365 13.52 -16.45 18.62
C ALA A 365 14.36 -15.15 18.58
N LEU A 366 13.73 -13.98 18.71
CA LEU A 366 14.44 -12.70 18.79
C LEU A 366 15.28 -12.58 20.06
N ARG A 367 14.77 -13.04 21.21
CA ARG A 367 15.51 -13.09 22.47
C ARG A 367 16.71 -14.04 22.36
N ASN A 368 16.52 -15.23 21.82
CA ASN A 368 17.60 -16.18 21.58
C ASN A 368 18.67 -15.62 20.63
N HIS A 369 18.26 -14.88 19.60
CA HIS A 369 19.19 -14.18 18.71
C HIS A 369 20.02 -13.13 19.47
N HIS A 370 19.38 -12.33 20.34
CA HIS A 370 20.04 -11.34 21.17
C HIS A 370 21.06 -11.99 22.13
N ASP A 371 20.67 -13.06 22.83
CA ASP A 371 21.45 -13.67 23.90
C ASP A 371 22.63 -14.51 23.40
N HIS A 372 22.55 -15.09 22.18
CA HIS A 372 23.54 -16.02 21.64
C HIS A 372 24.37 -15.42 20.48
N ARG A 373 24.09 -14.23 20.03
CA ARG A 373 24.85 -13.52 18.97
C ARG A 373 25.49 -12.28 19.54
N MET A 374 26.69 -11.96 19.10
CA MET A 374 27.33 -10.68 19.49
C MET A 374 26.82 -9.54 18.59
N PRO A 375 26.57 -8.35 19.14
CA PRO A 375 26.32 -7.18 18.33
C PRO A 375 27.51 -6.91 17.41
N MET A 376 27.22 -6.54 16.15
CA MET A 376 28.27 -6.32 15.15
C MET A 376 28.51 -4.82 14.85
N LEU A 377 27.76 -3.91 15.53
CA LEU A 377 27.81 -2.47 15.31
C LEU A 377 27.91 -1.67 16.61
#